data_f1490ca0ca8f489dc3e992382d2a78e8
#
_entry.id   f1490ca0ca8f489dc3e992382d2a78e8
#
_cell.length_a   1.000
_cell.length_b   1.000
_cell.length_c   1.000
_cell.angle_alpha   90.00
_cell.angle_beta   90.00
_cell.angle_gamma   90.00
#
_symmetry.space_group_name_H-M   'P 1'
#
loop_
_entity.id
_entity.type
_entity.pdbx_description
1 polymer ?
#
loop_
_entity_poly.entity_id
_entity_poly.type
_entity_poly.pdbx_seq_one_letter_code
_entity_poly.pdbx_strand_id
1 'polypeptide(L)'
;PQATTEYDAYDRTTKVTLADGAMTTTAYGIVSHDGEPMLETKVTDALGRHAESYTDEKGRNRETVQHASGDNITVKYDYDAVGQVTAVHHPNDKTTTYEYDLLGHKLKVNHPDAGEVTCTYDAAGNLLTKLTAELKKRISDKAPITYTYDYERLSEVLYPKNLFNRVTYTYGKPGEKYNRAGRLVLVEDASGGEAYYYGNQGEVVKTVRSVMVSTADVRTYVYGATYDSWNRVRTMTYPDGEVVTYAYNAAGQIESIKSNKQGKEETIVEKVGYDKDGHTVYTKLGNGTETTYTYDKQRERLQEMNLTAAGTAIMTNKYQYDAVDNILGITNAIDPTQADKNNNSNKAKLGGAFNHT
;
A
#
# COMPACT_ATOMS: atom_id res chain seq x y z
N PRO A 1 -18.45 -19.99 -8.14
CA PRO A 1 -17.54 -21.02 -7.69
C PRO A 1 -17.34 -20.88 -6.19
N GLN A 2 -17.31 -21.99 -5.45
CA GLN A 2 -17.29 -21.98 -4.00
C GLN A 2 -15.96 -22.58 -3.51
N ALA A 3 -15.22 -21.84 -2.70
CA ALA A 3 -14.11 -22.42 -1.95
C ALA A 3 -14.69 -23.24 -0.79
N THR A 4 -13.99 -24.32 -0.41
CA THR A 4 -14.33 -25.16 0.75
C THR A 4 -13.20 -25.10 1.76
N THR A 5 -13.56 -25.13 3.05
CA THR A 5 -12.61 -25.12 4.17
C THR A 5 -12.89 -26.33 5.07
N GLU A 6 -11.83 -27.07 5.40
CA GLU A 6 -11.88 -28.16 6.36
C GLU A 6 -11.21 -27.73 7.67
N TYR A 7 -11.71 -28.24 8.79
CA TYR A 7 -11.26 -27.87 10.14
C TYR A 7 -10.91 -29.12 10.95
N ASP A 8 -10.06 -28.96 11.96
CA ASP A 8 -9.83 -29.98 12.97
C ASP A 8 -10.84 -29.89 14.14
N ALA A 9 -10.66 -30.75 15.13
CA ALA A 9 -11.52 -30.78 16.34
C ALA A 9 -11.41 -29.51 17.23
N TYR A 10 -10.47 -28.63 16.97
CA TYR A 10 -10.25 -27.35 17.65
C TYR A 10 -10.66 -26.17 16.81
N ASP A 11 -11.45 -26.37 15.75
CA ASP A 11 -11.89 -25.36 14.79
C ASP A 11 -10.74 -24.63 14.07
N ARG A 12 -9.54 -25.25 13.98
CA ARG A 12 -8.42 -24.69 13.22
C ARG A 12 -8.50 -25.17 11.78
N THR A 13 -8.27 -24.27 10.83
CA THR A 13 -8.26 -24.61 9.40
C THR A 13 -7.15 -25.61 9.07
N THR A 14 -7.51 -26.77 8.51
CA THR A 14 -6.56 -27.79 8.06
C THR A 14 -6.39 -27.82 6.55
N LYS A 15 -7.41 -27.37 5.79
CA LYS A 15 -7.36 -27.33 4.35
C LYS A 15 -8.30 -26.29 3.78
N VAL A 16 -7.84 -25.57 2.79
CA VAL A 16 -8.66 -24.69 1.94
C VAL A 16 -8.52 -25.19 0.51
N THR A 17 -9.66 -25.51 -0.13
CA THR A 17 -9.70 -25.88 -1.54
C THR A 17 -10.42 -24.79 -2.30
N LEU A 18 -9.76 -24.17 -3.26
CA LEU A 18 -10.32 -23.12 -4.10
C LEU A 18 -11.18 -23.74 -5.23
N ALA A 19 -11.98 -22.95 -5.90
CA ALA A 19 -12.93 -23.41 -6.89
C ALA A 19 -12.31 -24.11 -8.11
N ASP A 20 -11.04 -23.82 -8.42
CA ASP A 20 -10.26 -24.47 -9.48
C ASP A 20 -9.56 -25.77 -9.01
N GLY A 21 -9.74 -26.15 -7.74
CA GLY A 21 -9.14 -27.32 -7.13
C GLY A 21 -7.75 -27.07 -6.52
N ALA A 22 -7.20 -25.84 -6.61
CA ALA A 22 -5.96 -25.51 -5.92
C ALA A 22 -6.15 -25.60 -4.40
N MET A 23 -5.20 -26.20 -3.69
CA MET A 23 -5.32 -26.51 -2.27
C MET A 23 -4.18 -25.92 -1.46
N THR A 24 -4.53 -25.34 -0.31
CA THR A 24 -3.57 -25.03 0.76
C THR A 24 -3.90 -25.90 1.95
N THR A 25 -2.92 -26.57 2.51
CA THR A 25 -3.08 -27.42 3.70
C THR A 25 -2.29 -26.86 4.87
N THR A 26 -2.85 -27.01 6.08
CA THR A 26 -2.20 -26.60 7.33
C THR A 26 -2.19 -27.78 8.29
N ALA A 27 -1.00 -28.18 8.74
CA ALA A 27 -0.81 -29.19 9.77
C ALA A 27 -0.37 -28.53 11.08
N TYR A 28 -0.85 -29.06 12.20
CA TYR A 28 -0.51 -28.59 13.54
C TYR A 28 0.04 -29.73 14.36
N GLY A 29 1.13 -29.51 15.07
CA GLY A 29 1.76 -30.49 15.93
C GLY A 29 2.44 -29.85 17.13
N ILE A 30 2.56 -30.61 18.23
CA ILE A 30 3.48 -30.22 19.31
C ILE A 30 4.78 -30.98 19.07
N VAL A 31 5.85 -30.25 18.89
CA VAL A 31 7.18 -30.79 18.60
C VAL A 31 8.19 -30.30 19.63
N SER A 32 9.28 -31.05 19.84
CA SER A 32 10.43 -30.52 20.57
C SER A 32 11.30 -29.74 19.59
N HIS A 33 11.37 -28.43 19.75
CA HIS A 33 12.16 -27.52 18.92
C HIS A 33 13.11 -26.72 19.79
N ASP A 34 14.42 -26.76 19.48
CA ASP A 34 15.49 -26.19 20.32
C ASP A 34 15.45 -26.69 21.80
N GLY A 35 14.94 -27.91 22.04
CA GLY A 35 14.82 -28.54 23.36
C GLY A 35 13.56 -28.18 24.15
N GLU A 36 12.71 -27.30 23.62
CA GLU A 36 11.46 -26.85 24.24
C GLU A 36 10.24 -27.36 23.46
N PRO A 37 9.10 -27.65 24.12
CA PRO A 37 7.87 -27.99 23.43
C PRO A 37 7.27 -26.79 22.76
N MET A 38 7.09 -26.82 21.43
CA MET A 38 6.50 -25.75 20.65
C MET A 38 5.36 -26.26 19.80
N LEU A 39 4.38 -25.39 19.53
CA LEU A 39 3.36 -25.63 18.53
C LEU A 39 3.97 -25.34 17.15
N GLU A 40 4.16 -26.41 16.36
CA GLU A 40 4.46 -26.30 14.95
C GLU A 40 3.18 -26.05 14.15
N THR A 41 3.21 -25.07 13.27
CA THR A 41 2.19 -24.85 12.24
C THR A 41 2.87 -24.93 10.88
N LYS A 42 2.54 -25.96 10.09
CA LYS A 42 3.10 -26.18 8.75
C LYS A 42 2.04 -25.89 7.70
N VAL A 43 2.29 -24.90 6.86
CA VAL A 43 1.42 -24.52 5.75
C VAL A 43 2.05 -24.97 4.44
N THR A 44 1.30 -25.71 3.61
CA THR A 44 1.74 -26.13 2.28
C THR A 44 0.79 -25.55 1.23
N ASP A 45 1.33 -24.82 0.27
CA ASP A 45 0.57 -24.18 -0.80
C ASP A 45 0.25 -25.14 -1.96
N ALA A 46 -0.51 -24.64 -2.96
CA ALA A 46 -0.93 -25.41 -4.13
C ALA A 46 0.23 -25.82 -5.07
N LEU A 47 1.42 -25.25 -4.91
CA LEU A 47 2.64 -25.65 -5.62
C LEU A 47 3.50 -26.64 -4.82
N GLY A 48 3.05 -27.04 -3.61
CA GLY A 48 3.79 -27.94 -2.72
C GLY A 48 4.91 -27.24 -1.93
N ARG A 49 5.03 -25.91 -2.01
CA ARG A 49 5.97 -25.14 -1.18
C ARG A 49 5.41 -25.05 0.23
N HIS A 50 6.25 -25.15 1.21
CA HIS A 50 5.79 -25.09 2.60
C HIS A 50 6.63 -24.14 3.45
N ALA A 51 5.98 -23.66 4.49
CA ALA A 51 6.57 -22.85 5.55
C ALA A 51 6.14 -23.42 6.89
N GLU A 52 7.01 -23.34 7.86
CA GLU A 52 6.80 -23.78 9.23
C GLU A 52 6.97 -22.61 10.18
N SER A 53 6.13 -22.55 11.22
CA SER A 53 6.29 -21.59 12.33
C SER A 53 6.22 -22.35 13.65
N TYR A 54 7.10 -21.94 14.58
CA TYR A 54 7.22 -22.56 15.90
C TYR A 54 6.82 -21.54 16.96
N THR A 55 5.74 -21.85 17.66
CA THR A 55 5.12 -20.94 18.64
C THR A 55 5.29 -21.54 20.04
N ASP A 56 5.77 -20.72 20.99
CA ASP A 56 5.96 -21.15 22.37
C ASP A 56 4.65 -21.24 23.16
N GLU A 57 4.70 -21.69 24.40
CA GLU A 57 3.56 -21.85 25.31
C GLU A 57 2.80 -20.55 25.60
N LYS A 58 3.44 -19.38 25.39
CA LYS A 58 2.83 -18.06 25.53
C LYS A 58 2.21 -17.53 24.26
N GLY A 59 2.20 -18.34 23.18
CA GLY A 59 1.67 -17.95 21.88
C GLY A 59 2.60 -17.04 21.06
N ARG A 60 3.88 -16.93 21.42
CA ARG A 60 4.86 -16.09 20.70
C ARG A 60 5.56 -16.92 19.62
N ASN A 61 5.63 -16.39 18.39
CA ASN A 61 6.36 -17.03 17.31
C ASN A 61 7.88 -16.95 17.56
N ARG A 62 8.52 -18.11 17.80
CA ARG A 62 9.97 -18.20 18.09
C ARG A 62 10.79 -18.34 16.83
N GLU A 63 10.25 -19.01 15.81
CA GLU A 63 10.94 -19.24 14.56
C GLU A 63 9.96 -19.42 13.40
N THR A 64 10.35 -18.96 12.24
CA THR A 64 9.68 -19.22 10.96
C THR A 64 10.70 -19.75 9.96
N VAL A 65 10.38 -20.87 9.30
CA VAL A 65 11.21 -21.50 8.28
C VAL A 65 10.43 -21.53 6.97
N GLN A 66 10.95 -20.89 5.94
CA GLN A 66 10.41 -20.99 4.58
C GLN A 66 11.31 -21.93 3.78
N HIS A 67 10.74 -22.99 3.24
CA HIS A 67 11.45 -23.97 2.42
C HIS A 67 11.41 -23.52 0.96
N ALA A 68 12.53 -23.01 0.47
CA ALA A 68 12.74 -22.62 -0.92
C ALA A 68 13.45 -23.75 -1.69
N SER A 69 13.52 -23.64 -3.01
CA SER A 69 14.23 -24.60 -3.88
C SER A 69 15.77 -24.55 -3.76
N GLY A 70 16.30 -24.06 -2.68
CA GLY A 70 17.71 -23.95 -2.32
C GLY A 70 17.86 -24.03 -0.81
N ASP A 71 18.45 -23.00 -0.22
CA ASP A 71 18.58 -22.91 1.23
C ASP A 71 17.27 -22.47 1.89
N ASN A 72 16.98 -23.04 3.07
CA ASN A 72 15.85 -22.61 3.88
C ASN A 72 16.07 -21.18 4.37
N ILE A 73 15.01 -20.37 4.33
CA ILE A 73 15.01 -19.02 4.88
C ILE A 73 14.46 -19.11 6.31
N THR A 74 15.35 -18.99 7.29
CA THR A 74 15.00 -19.07 8.71
C THR A 74 15.10 -17.71 9.37
N VAL A 75 14.05 -17.35 10.13
CA VAL A 75 13.99 -16.14 10.96
C VAL A 75 13.63 -16.54 12.38
N LYS A 76 14.47 -16.17 13.37
CA LYS A 76 14.21 -16.42 14.80
C LYS A 76 13.93 -15.13 15.55
N TYR A 77 13.16 -15.24 16.64
CA TYR A 77 12.71 -14.11 17.44
C TYR A 77 13.02 -14.33 18.91
N ASP A 78 13.68 -13.35 19.54
CA ASP A 78 13.84 -13.28 20.99
C ASP A 78 12.87 -12.29 21.60
N TYR A 79 12.45 -12.57 22.80
CA TYR A 79 11.49 -11.77 23.54
C TYR A 79 11.96 -11.50 24.97
N ASP A 80 11.59 -10.36 25.50
CA ASP A 80 11.70 -10.09 26.93
C ASP A 80 10.61 -10.79 27.75
N ALA A 81 10.64 -10.57 29.05
CA ALA A 81 9.68 -11.19 29.98
C ALA A 81 8.22 -10.73 29.76
N VAL A 82 8.01 -9.53 29.20
CA VAL A 82 6.67 -8.96 28.93
C VAL A 82 6.19 -9.23 27.50
N GLY A 83 7.00 -9.92 26.68
CA GLY A 83 6.62 -10.35 25.34
C GLY A 83 6.97 -9.38 24.21
N GLN A 84 7.83 -8.40 24.46
CA GLN A 84 8.36 -7.51 23.43
C GLN A 84 9.52 -8.20 22.69
N VAL A 85 9.59 -8.04 21.36
CA VAL A 85 10.66 -8.60 20.54
C VAL A 85 11.97 -7.83 20.84
N THR A 86 12.98 -8.51 21.37
CA THR A 86 14.30 -7.93 21.66
C THR A 86 15.32 -8.19 20.57
N ALA A 87 15.18 -9.29 19.82
CA ALA A 87 16.00 -9.57 18.66
C ALA A 87 15.23 -10.29 17.55
N VAL A 88 15.60 -10.00 16.31
CA VAL A 88 15.19 -10.75 15.12
C VAL A 88 16.46 -11.21 14.42
N HIS A 89 16.65 -12.52 14.37
CA HIS A 89 17.77 -13.17 13.70
C HIS A 89 17.36 -13.48 12.26
N HIS A 90 17.96 -12.78 11.32
CA HIS A 90 17.72 -12.95 9.88
C HIS A 90 18.66 -14.01 9.31
N PRO A 91 18.38 -14.54 8.11
CA PRO A 91 19.35 -15.34 7.36
C PRO A 91 20.71 -14.64 7.24
N ASN A 92 21.78 -15.43 7.07
CA ASN A 92 23.17 -14.96 6.92
C ASN A 92 23.72 -14.25 8.17
N ASP A 93 23.37 -14.72 9.36
CA ASP A 93 23.88 -14.24 10.67
C ASP A 93 23.64 -12.75 10.95
N LYS A 94 22.68 -12.16 10.27
CA LYS A 94 22.27 -10.77 10.51
C LYS A 94 21.24 -10.71 11.62
N THR A 95 21.42 -9.81 12.57
CA THR A 95 20.49 -9.63 13.70
C THR A 95 20.09 -8.17 13.85
N THR A 96 18.76 -7.96 13.94
CA THR A 96 18.20 -6.67 14.35
C THR A 96 17.86 -6.74 15.84
N THR A 97 18.32 -5.79 16.64
CA THR A 97 18.02 -5.73 18.08
C THR A 97 17.19 -4.51 18.43
N TYR A 98 16.40 -4.65 19.52
CA TYR A 98 15.50 -3.62 20.01
C TYR A 98 15.65 -3.42 21.50
N GLU A 99 15.59 -2.17 21.95
CA GLU A 99 15.52 -1.79 23.34
C GLU A 99 14.26 -0.97 23.60
N TYR A 100 13.61 -1.20 24.73
CA TYR A 100 12.36 -0.55 25.10
C TYR A 100 12.45 0.12 26.48
N ASP A 101 11.60 1.09 26.73
CA ASP A 101 11.34 1.57 28.08
C ASP A 101 10.30 0.69 28.80
N LEU A 102 10.01 1.04 30.05
CA LEU A 102 9.03 0.30 30.86
C LEU A 102 7.58 0.43 30.37
N LEU A 103 7.29 1.40 29.50
CA LEU A 103 5.99 1.63 28.89
C LEU A 103 5.85 0.93 27.53
N GLY A 104 6.95 0.34 27.02
CA GLY A 104 6.98 -0.35 25.74
C GLY A 104 7.33 0.53 24.54
N HIS A 105 7.75 1.78 24.77
CA HIS A 105 8.24 2.61 23.68
C HIS A 105 9.63 2.15 23.24
N LYS A 106 9.85 2.11 21.94
CA LYS A 106 11.08 1.63 21.33
C LYS A 106 12.18 2.70 21.40
N LEU A 107 13.10 2.55 22.34
CA LEU A 107 14.19 3.49 22.56
C LEU A 107 15.31 3.35 21.53
N LYS A 108 15.55 2.11 21.08
CA LYS A 108 16.66 1.82 20.18
C LYS A 108 16.34 0.67 19.23
N VAL A 109 16.80 0.83 18.02
CA VAL A 109 16.83 -0.23 17.01
C VAL A 109 18.23 -0.28 16.43
N ASN A 110 18.86 -1.45 16.44
CA ASN A 110 20.11 -1.67 15.72
C ASN A 110 19.89 -2.64 14.59
N HIS A 111 19.86 -2.12 13.37
CA HIS A 111 19.63 -2.91 12.14
C HIS A 111 20.96 -3.10 11.40
N PRO A 112 21.27 -4.31 10.92
CA PRO A 112 22.57 -4.60 10.31
C PRO A 112 22.90 -3.74 9.09
N ASP A 113 21.89 -3.38 8.29
CA ASP A 113 22.10 -2.58 7.08
C ASP A 113 21.82 -1.08 7.31
N ALA A 114 20.77 -0.73 8.06
CA ALA A 114 20.38 0.66 8.33
C ALA A 114 21.14 1.31 9.49
N GLY A 115 21.81 0.49 10.31
CA GLY A 115 22.52 0.93 11.49
C GLY A 115 21.61 1.27 12.67
N GLU A 116 22.15 1.95 13.65
CA GLU A 116 21.49 2.25 14.91
C GLU A 116 20.59 3.50 14.81
N VAL A 117 19.35 3.36 15.27
CA VAL A 117 18.39 4.45 15.47
C VAL A 117 18.07 4.54 16.94
N THR A 118 18.12 5.73 17.53
CA THR A 118 17.69 6.00 18.91
C THR A 118 16.55 6.99 18.94
N CYS A 119 15.59 6.77 19.85
CA CYS A 119 14.39 7.58 20.03
C CYS A 119 14.23 7.97 21.50
N THR A 120 13.59 9.11 21.74
CA THR A 120 13.13 9.52 23.08
C THR A 120 11.69 9.93 23.03
N TYR A 121 10.98 9.78 24.12
CA TYR A 121 9.54 10.04 24.21
C TYR A 121 9.24 10.94 25.42
N ASP A 122 8.10 11.62 25.39
CA ASP A 122 7.55 12.29 26.56
C ASP A 122 6.73 11.31 27.43
N ALA A 123 6.20 11.81 28.54
CA ALA A 123 5.39 11.01 29.45
C ALA A 123 4.04 10.55 28.86
N ALA A 124 3.57 11.17 27.79
CA ALA A 124 2.36 10.81 27.05
C ALA A 124 2.64 9.79 25.92
N GLY A 125 3.92 9.43 25.69
CA GLY A 125 4.34 8.51 24.63
C GLY A 125 4.57 9.17 23.28
N ASN A 126 4.57 10.50 23.20
CA ASN A 126 4.90 11.20 21.95
C ASN A 126 6.40 11.14 21.69
N LEU A 127 6.79 10.87 20.44
CA LEU A 127 8.18 10.83 20.02
C LEU A 127 8.81 12.25 20.06
N LEU A 128 9.77 12.48 20.95
CA LEU A 128 10.45 13.77 21.06
C LEU A 128 11.67 13.90 20.14
N THR A 129 12.46 12.82 20.05
CA THR A 129 13.67 12.85 19.22
C THR A 129 13.87 11.54 18.49
N LYS A 130 14.49 11.62 17.28
CA LYS A 130 14.93 10.47 16.51
C LYS A 130 16.32 10.74 15.92
N LEU A 131 17.31 9.93 16.31
CA LEU A 131 18.66 10.02 15.78
C LEU A 131 18.99 8.75 14.99
N THR A 132 19.15 8.88 13.68
CA THR A 132 19.48 7.78 12.78
C THR A 132 20.99 7.59 12.64
N ALA A 133 21.43 6.40 12.22
CA ALA A 133 22.82 6.13 11.92
C ALA A 133 23.41 7.10 10.88
N GLU A 134 22.61 7.48 9.90
CA GLU A 134 23.02 8.44 8.86
C GLU A 134 23.24 9.85 9.43
N LEU A 135 22.38 10.31 10.32
CA LEU A 135 22.57 11.59 11.02
C LEU A 135 23.82 11.56 11.91
N LYS A 136 24.08 10.44 12.59
CA LYS A 136 25.32 10.26 13.40
C LYS A 136 26.58 10.39 12.55
N LYS A 137 26.55 9.98 11.28
CA LYS A 137 27.69 10.09 10.35
C LYS A 137 27.84 11.49 9.75
N ARG A 138 26.71 12.14 9.40
CA ARG A 138 26.70 13.41 8.63
C ARG A 138 26.82 14.65 9.50
N ILE A 139 26.45 14.56 10.78
CA ILE A 139 26.37 15.71 11.69
C ILE A 139 27.39 15.54 12.81
N SER A 140 28.34 16.47 12.90
CA SER A 140 29.43 16.42 13.88
C SER A 140 28.96 16.47 15.33
N ASP A 141 27.86 17.17 15.61
CA ASP A 141 27.23 17.31 16.92
C ASP A 141 26.22 16.18 17.23
N LYS A 142 26.01 15.27 16.28
CA LYS A 142 25.05 14.16 16.41
C LYS A 142 23.65 14.61 16.83
N ALA A 143 23.20 15.76 16.33
CA ALA A 143 21.89 16.29 16.66
C ALA A 143 20.76 15.44 16.04
N PRO A 144 19.70 15.11 16.79
CA PRO A 144 18.56 14.34 16.31
C PRO A 144 17.56 15.19 15.51
N ILE A 145 16.67 14.53 14.82
CA ILE A 145 15.38 15.13 14.40
C ILE A 145 14.58 15.35 15.69
N THR A 146 13.98 16.51 15.86
CA THR A 146 13.12 16.85 17.00
C THR A 146 11.67 17.01 16.57
N TYR A 147 10.77 16.60 17.44
CA TYR A 147 9.31 16.68 17.24
C TYR A 147 8.72 17.49 18.39
N THR A 148 7.85 18.43 18.04
CA THR A 148 7.14 19.28 19.01
C THR A 148 5.64 19.06 18.86
N TYR A 149 4.92 19.12 19.98
CA TYR A 149 3.49 18.84 20.01
C TYR A 149 2.70 19.99 20.65
N ASP A 150 1.49 20.18 20.17
CA ASP A 150 0.43 20.95 20.82
C ASP A 150 -0.52 19.95 21.46
N TYR A 151 -0.32 19.65 22.75
CA TYR A 151 -0.86 18.49 23.46
C TYR A 151 -0.37 17.19 22.80
N GLU A 152 -1.25 16.41 22.15
CA GLU A 152 -0.91 15.17 21.44
C GLU A 152 -0.83 15.37 19.91
N ARG A 153 -1.01 16.62 19.42
CA ARG A 153 -0.97 16.92 17.99
C ARG A 153 0.41 17.39 17.59
N LEU A 154 1.03 16.73 16.62
CA LEU A 154 2.32 17.12 16.08
C LEU A 154 2.26 18.54 15.53
N SER A 155 3.03 19.48 16.08
CA SER A 155 3.08 20.88 15.64
C SER A 155 4.34 21.22 14.85
N GLU A 156 5.45 20.53 15.07
CA GLU A 156 6.68 20.79 14.33
C GLU A 156 7.54 19.53 14.22
N VAL A 157 8.22 19.36 13.08
CA VAL A 157 9.34 18.46 12.87
C VAL A 157 10.54 19.32 12.45
N LEU A 158 11.59 19.30 13.24
CA LEU A 158 12.82 20.05 12.96
C LEU A 158 13.95 19.07 12.63
N TYR A 159 14.51 19.22 11.42
CA TYR A 159 15.69 18.48 10.98
C TYR A 159 16.95 19.22 11.39
N PRO A 160 17.95 18.54 11.99
CA PRO A 160 19.21 19.16 12.34
C PRO A 160 19.94 19.63 11.10
N LYS A 161 20.83 20.57 11.12
CA LYS A 161 21.63 21.10 10.02
C LYS A 161 20.90 22.04 9.05
N ASN A 162 19.63 21.86 8.79
CA ASN A 162 18.95 22.74 7.85
C ASN A 162 17.61 23.19 8.45
N LEU A 163 17.65 24.36 9.10
CA LEU A 163 16.47 24.98 9.68
C LEU A 163 15.36 25.24 8.66
N PHE A 164 15.71 25.29 7.36
CA PHE A 164 14.73 25.39 6.29
C PHE A 164 14.00 24.07 6.05
N ASN A 165 14.54 22.90 6.44
CA ASN A 165 13.86 21.61 6.37
C ASN A 165 12.95 21.36 7.59
N ARG A 166 12.47 22.41 8.20
CA ARG A 166 11.44 22.37 9.23
C ARG A 166 10.07 22.15 8.57
N VAL A 167 9.26 21.28 9.15
CA VAL A 167 7.85 21.13 8.80
C VAL A 167 7.00 21.60 9.96
N THR A 168 6.08 22.52 9.72
CA THR A 168 5.14 23.02 10.74
C THR A 168 3.72 22.61 10.40
N TYR A 169 2.96 22.28 11.43
CA TYR A 169 1.56 21.88 11.36
C TYR A 169 0.74 22.82 12.21
N THR A 170 -0.14 23.58 11.58
CA THR A 170 -1.03 24.51 12.26
C THR A 170 -2.43 23.95 12.34
N TYR A 171 -3.04 24.02 13.52
CA TYR A 171 -4.41 23.56 13.76
C TYR A 171 -5.34 24.75 13.99
N GLY A 172 -6.56 24.63 13.49
CA GLY A 172 -7.57 25.64 13.59
C GLY A 172 -7.99 25.94 15.03
N LYS A 173 -8.14 27.21 15.34
CA LYS A 173 -8.57 27.67 16.67
C LYS A 173 -10.07 27.41 16.88
N PRO A 174 -10.56 27.30 18.14
CA PRO A 174 -11.98 27.25 18.42
C PRO A 174 -12.74 28.40 17.74
N GLY A 175 -13.86 28.09 17.07
CA GLY A 175 -14.68 29.06 16.34
C GLY A 175 -14.14 29.46 14.96
N GLU A 176 -13.05 28.89 14.47
CA GLU A 176 -12.53 29.18 13.15
C GLU A 176 -13.51 28.76 12.05
N LYS A 177 -13.69 29.63 11.02
CA LYS A 177 -14.62 29.42 9.90
C LYS A 177 -14.20 28.21 9.04
N TYR A 178 -15.11 27.74 8.19
CA TYR A 178 -14.91 26.64 7.25
C TYR A 178 -14.58 25.30 7.93
N ASN A 179 -15.22 25.05 9.08
CA ASN A 179 -15.05 23.81 9.85
C ASN A 179 -13.60 23.46 10.18
N ARG A 180 -12.74 24.46 10.30
CA ARG A 180 -11.30 24.31 10.54
C ARG A 180 -10.96 24.09 12.03
N ALA A 181 -11.86 24.45 12.95
CA ALA A 181 -11.62 24.35 14.39
C ALA A 181 -11.12 22.95 14.80
N GLY A 182 -9.97 22.90 15.44
CA GLY A 182 -9.32 21.68 15.91
C GLY A 182 -8.71 20.77 14.83
N ARG A 183 -8.89 21.10 13.56
CA ARG A 183 -8.35 20.34 12.41
C ARG A 183 -7.04 20.93 11.91
N LEU A 184 -6.26 20.13 11.18
CA LEU A 184 -5.07 20.62 10.49
C LEU A 184 -5.48 21.63 9.42
N VAL A 185 -4.99 22.86 9.53
CA VAL A 185 -5.37 23.95 8.62
C VAL A 185 -4.26 24.41 7.71
N LEU A 186 -3.00 24.11 8.08
CA LEU A 186 -1.83 24.50 7.28
C LEU A 186 -0.67 23.56 7.61
N VAL A 187 0.00 23.10 6.57
CA VAL A 187 1.32 22.43 6.64
C VAL A 187 2.29 23.31 5.86
N GLU A 188 3.42 23.63 6.44
CA GLU A 188 4.46 24.44 5.79
C GLU A 188 5.82 23.77 5.91
N ASP A 189 6.59 23.82 4.84
CA ASP A 189 7.99 23.39 4.80
C ASP A 189 8.82 24.34 3.91
N ALA A 190 10.08 24.01 3.67
CA ALA A 190 10.98 24.82 2.83
C ALA A 190 10.54 24.91 1.35
N SER A 191 9.66 24.04 0.88
CA SER A 191 9.16 24.03 -0.49
C SER A 191 7.88 24.86 -0.67
N GLY A 192 7.26 25.27 0.43
CA GLY A 192 6.02 26.07 0.44
C GLY A 192 5.06 25.64 1.53
N GLY A 193 3.76 25.63 1.22
CA GLY A 193 2.73 25.26 2.19
C GLY A 193 1.45 24.78 1.54
N GLU A 194 0.61 24.12 2.34
CA GLU A 194 -0.68 23.63 1.91
C GLU A 194 -1.75 23.90 2.98
N ALA A 195 -2.74 24.71 2.63
CA ALA A 195 -3.84 25.11 3.52
C ALA A 195 -5.13 24.35 3.17
N TYR A 196 -5.84 23.86 4.19
CA TYR A 196 -7.03 23.03 4.06
C TYR A 196 -8.29 23.74 4.57
N TYR A 197 -9.40 23.51 3.87
CA TYR A 197 -10.74 24.00 4.20
C TYR A 197 -11.71 22.83 4.16
N TYR A 198 -12.59 22.75 5.14
CA TYR A 198 -13.41 21.57 5.35
C TYR A 198 -14.90 21.87 5.17
N GLY A 199 -15.62 20.91 4.63
CA GLY A 199 -17.08 20.90 4.56
C GLY A 199 -17.73 20.44 5.85
N ASN A 200 -19.04 20.30 5.80
CA ASN A 200 -19.85 20.01 7.00
C ASN A 200 -19.61 18.62 7.60
N GLN A 201 -19.17 17.66 6.78
CA GLN A 201 -18.87 16.28 7.22
C GLN A 201 -17.39 16.09 7.56
N GLY A 202 -16.57 17.12 7.39
CA GLY A 202 -15.14 17.09 7.64
C GLY A 202 -14.29 16.73 6.43
N GLU A 203 -14.91 16.62 5.29
CA GLU A 203 -14.27 16.45 3.99
C GLU A 203 -13.50 17.70 3.58
N VAL A 204 -12.40 17.55 2.82
CA VAL A 204 -11.61 18.69 2.33
C VAL A 204 -12.27 19.24 1.07
N VAL A 205 -12.94 20.40 1.19
CA VAL A 205 -13.63 21.06 0.07
C VAL A 205 -12.75 22.04 -0.71
N LYS A 206 -11.64 22.46 -0.12
CA LYS A 206 -10.67 23.33 -0.78
C LYS A 206 -9.27 23.12 -0.22
N THR A 207 -8.30 23.07 -1.12
CA THR A 207 -6.87 23.06 -0.79
C THR A 207 -6.20 24.22 -1.51
N VAL A 208 -5.35 24.96 -0.79
CA VAL A 208 -4.51 26.01 -1.36
C VAL A 208 -3.07 25.61 -1.16
N ARG A 209 -2.40 25.26 -2.26
CA ARG A 209 -0.99 24.87 -2.26
C ARG A 209 -0.13 26.00 -2.79
N SER A 210 0.82 26.45 -2.00
CA SER A 210 1.86 27.40 -2.41
C SER A 210 3.18 26.65 -2.59
N VAL A 211 3.83 26.85 -3.71
CA VAL A 211 5.12 26.22 -4.05
C VAL A 211 6.16 27.31 -4.24
N MET A 212 7.24 27.25 -3.50
CA MET A 212 8.39 28.12 -3.66
C MET A 212 9.24 27.60 -4.82
N VAL A 213 9.16 28.26 -5.97
CA VAL A 213 9.98 27.94 -7.15
C VAL A 213 11.40 28.52 -6.99
N SER A 214 11.49 29.69 -6.36
CA SER A 214 12.73 30.33 -5.91
C SER A 214 12.41 31.22 -4.70
N THR A 215 13.42 31.81 -4.07
CA THR A 215 13.24 32.73 -2.96
C THR A 215 12.42 34.00 -3.33
N ALA A 216 12.27 34.28 -4.64
CA ALA A 216 11.52 35.44 -5.16
C ALA A 216 10.23 35.03 -5.93
N ASP A 217 10.01 33.74 -6.18
CA ASP A 217 8.86 33.24 -6.95
C ASP A 217 8.10 32.19 -6.15
N VAL A 218 6.91 32.56 -5.66
CA VAL A 218 5.97 31.66 -5.00
C VAL A 218 4.73 31.53 -5.86
N ARG A 219 4.39 30.33 -6.27
CA ARG A 219 3.19 30.06 -7.07
C ARG A 219 2.14 29.38 -6.23
N THR A 220 0.91 29.87 -6.35
CA THR A 220 -0.23 29.37 -5.59
C THR A 220 -1.23 28.68 -6.50
N TYR A 221 -1.62 27.48 -6.11
CA TYR A 221 -2.57 26.62 -6.80
C TYR A 221 -3.76 26.36 -5.88
N VAL A 222 -4.96 26.56 -6.39
CA VAL A 222 -6.20 26.33 -5.65
C VAL A 222 -6.95 25.16 -6.24
N TYR A 223 -7.23 24.17 -5.41
CA TYR A 223 -8.05 23.02 -5.75
C TYR A 223 -9.37 23.12 -4.99
N GLY A 224 -10.47 22.74 -5.64
CA GLY A 224 -11.78 22.62 -5.02
C GLY A 224 -12.34 21.21 -5.16
N ALA A 225 -13.18 20.79 -4.22
CA ALA A 225 -13.92 19.56 -4.34
C ALA A 225 -15.33 19.73 -3.78
N THR A 226 -16.30 19.07 -4.40
CA THR A 226 -17.65 18.88 -3.84
C THR A 226 -17.90 17.39 -3.68
N TYR A 227 -18.77 17.07 -2.72
CA TYR A 227 -19.06 15.69 -2.36
C TYR A 227 -20.55 15.43 -2.39
N ASP A 228 -20.95 14.21 -2.57
CA ASP A 228 -22.33 13.79 -2.40
C ASP A 228 -22.63 13.43 -0.93
N SER A 229 -23.88 13.06 -0.65
CA SER A 229 -24.32 12.69 0.70
C SER A 229 -23.63 11.44 1.30
N TRP A 230 -22.90 10.67 0.48
CA TRP A 230 -22.14 9.49 0.88
C TRP A 230 -20.64 9.79 0.99
N ASN A 231 -20.30 11.09 0.97
CA ASN A 231 -18.92 11.60 1.05
C ASN A 231 -18.01 11.11 -0.11
N ARG A 232 -18.61 10.86 -1.29
CA ARG A 232 -17.86 10.58 -2.52
C ARG A 232 -17.63 11.88 -3.29
N VAL A 233 -16.47 12.02 -3.92
CA VAL A 233 -16.14 13.20 -4.74
C VAL A 233 -17.11 13.32 -5.90
N ARG A 234 -17.88 14.40 -5.94
CA ARG A 234 -18.79 14.72 -7.05
C ARG A 234 -18.11 15.58 -8.11
N THR A 235 -17.37 16.59 -7.69
CA THR A 235 -16.57 17.41 -8.60
C THR A 235 -15.19 17.71 -8.02
N MET A 236 -14.20 17.84 -8.92
CA MET A 236 -12.90 18.45 -8.60
C MET A 236 -12.69 19.67 -9.48
N THR A 237 -12.30 20.79 -8.87
CA THR A 237 -11.89 21.99 -9.59
C THR A 237 -10.38 22.13 -9.52
N TYR A 238 -9.73 22.21 -10.66
CA TYR A 238 -8.30 22.37 -10.82
C TYR A 238 -7.89 23.86 -10.84
N PRO A 239 -6.59 24.19 -10.62
CA PRO A 239 -6.11 25.58 -10.55
C PRO A 239 -6.33 26.39 -11.82
N ASP A 240 -6.41 25.77 -12.97
CA ASP A 240 -6.68 26.39 -14.27
C ASP A 240 -8.17 26.59 -14.58
N GLY A 241 -9.02 26.27 -13.59
CA GLY A 241 -10.49 26.41 -13.69
C GLY A 241 -11.19 25.22 -14.32
N GLU A 242 -10.47 24.15 -14.69
CA GLU A 242 -11.10 22.91 -15.14
C GLU A 242 -11.91 22.27 -14.02
N VAL A 243 -13.15 21.85 -14.31
CA VAL A 243 -14.02 21.13 -13.39
C VAL A 243 -14.26 19.73 -13.91
N VAL A 244 -13.77 18.73 -13.18
CA VAL A 244 -14.01 17.31 -13.46
C VAL A 244 -15.17 16.83 -12.61
N THR A 245 -16.18 16.23 -13.26
CA THR A 245 -17.40 15.71 -12.63
C THR A 245 -17.42 14.18 -12.69
N TYR A 246 -17.69 13.56 -11.56
CA TYR A 246 -17.80 12.11 -11.39
C TYR A 246 -19.27 11.73 -11.23
N ALA A 247 -19.75 10.77 -12.02
CA ALA A 247 -21.03 10.14 -11.84
C ALA A 247 -20.86 8.71 -11.31
N TYR A 248 -21.79 8.29 -10.47
CA TYR A 248 -21.75 6.98 -9.80
C TYR A 248 -23.02 6.20 -10.10
N ASN A 249 -22.88 4.89 -10.29
CA ASN A 249 -23.99 3.97 -10.40
C ASN A 249 -24.67 3.73 -9.03
N ALA A 250 -25.76 2.97 -9.03
CA ALA A 250 -26.50 2.65 -7.80
C ALA A 250 -25.69 1.84 -6.76
N ALA A 251 -24.63 1.13 -7.19
CA ALA A 251 -23.72 0.41 -6.31
C ALA A 251 -22.59 1.30 -5.75
N GLY A 252 -22.53 2.58 -6.14
CA GLY A 252 -21.52 3.51 -5.68
C GLY A 252 -20.20 3.50 -6.45
N GLN A 253 -20.14 2.78 -7.58
CA GLN A 253 -18.98 2.72 -8.45
C GLN A 253 -19.04 3.82 -9.51
N ILE A 254 -17.87 4.29 -9.97
CA ILE A 254 -17.79 5.32 -11.03
C ILE A 254 -18.45 4.81 -12.31
N GLU A 255 -19.42 5.55 -12.83
CA GLU A 255 -20.12 5.24 -14.07
C GLU A 255 -19.56 6.04 -15.25
N SER A 256 -19.31 7.35 -15.04
CA SER A 256 -18.74 8.23 -16.07
C SER A 256 -17.96 9.39 -15.45
N ILE A 257 -17.09 10.01 -16.25
CA ILE A 257 -16.29 11.18 -15.87
C ILE A 257 -16.32 12.19 -17.01
N LYS A 258 -16.66 13.44 -16.68
CA LYS A 258 -16.67 14.57 -17.62
C LYS A 258 -15.76 15.67 -17.12
N SER A 259 -15.20 16.42 -18.05
CA SER A 259 -14.46 17.66 -17.79
C SER A 259 -15.21 18.85 -18.38
N ASN A 260 -15.15 20.01 -17.72
CA ASN A 260 -15.53 21.28 -18.26
C ASN A 260 -14.40 22.29 -18.03
N LYS A 261 -13.82 22.75 -19.12
CA LYS A 261 -12.77 23.77 -19.10
C LYS A 261 -13.21 24.96 -19.92
N GLN A 262 -13.35 26.13 -19.26
CA GLN A 262 -13.76 27.37 -19.89
C GLN A 262 -15.07 27.26 -20.71
N GLY A 263 -16.04 26.49 -20.22
CA GLY A 263 -17.32 26.26 -20.89
C GLY A 263 -17.30 25.18 -21.99
N LYS A 264 -16.14 24.61 -22.30
CA LYS A 264 -16.03 23.47 -23.22
C LYS A 264 -16.13 22.18 -22.42
N GLU A 265 -17.21 21.45 -22.64
CA GLU A 265 -17.39 20.12 -22.07
C GLU A 265 -16.67 19.06 -22.91
N GLU A 266 -15.95 18.17 -22.22
CA GLU A 266 -15.32 16.97 -22.80
C GLU A 266 -15.66 15.76 -21.95
N THR A 267 -15.94 14.64 -22.62
CA THR A 267 -16.10 13.36 -21.93
C THR A 267 -14.73 12.71 -21.77
N ILE A 268 -14.30 12.46 -20.53
CA ILE A 268 -13.07 11.70 -20.23
C ILE A 268 -13.37 10.21 -20.27
N VAL A 269 -14.36 9.79 -19.48
CA VAL A 269 -14.87 8.41 -19.46
C VAL A 269 -16.37 8.47 -19.78
N GLU A 270 -16.75 7.86 -20.88
CA GLU A 270 -18.15 7.81 -21.32
C GLU A 270 -18.94 6.81 -20.49
N LYS A 271 -18.35 5.64 -20.23
CA LYS A 271 -19.01 4.57 -19.49
C LYS A 271 -17.99 3.62 -18.86
N VAL A 272 -18.27 3.19 -17.62
CA VAL A 272 -17.66 2.04 -16.99
C VAL A 272 -18.74 1.00 -16.70
N GLY A 273 -18.48 -0.26 -17.05
CA GLY A 273 -19.36 -1.39 -16.78
C GLY A 273 -18.71 -2.34 -15.75
N TYR A 274 -19.53 -2.89 -14.88
CA TYR A 274 -19.11 -3.81 -13.82
C TYR A 274 -19.90 -5.10 -13.89
N ASP A 275 -19.29 -6.19 -13.44
CA ASP A 275 -20.00 -7.45 -13.21
C ASP A 275 -20.69 -7.46 -11.83
N LYS A 276 -21.33 -8.58 -11.51
CA LYS A 276 -22.03 -8.77 -10.21
C LYS A 276 -21.09 -8.77 -8.99
N ASP A 277 -19.80 -9.03 -9.20
CA ASP A 277 -18.77 -9.13 -8.17
C ASP A 277 -18.01 -7.81 -8.00
N GLY A 278 -18.30 -6.83 -8.86
CA GLY A 278 -17.72 -5.47 -8.81
C GLY A 278 -16.48 -5.30 -9.67
N HIS A 279 -16.06 -6.30 -10.45
CA HIS A 279 -14.95 -6.16 -11.37
C HIS A 279 -15.35 -5.28 -12.56
N THR A 280 -14.42 -4.42 -12.99
CA THR A 280 -14.59 -3.66 -14.22
C THR A 280 -14.55 -4.60 -15.43
N VAL A 281 -15.64 -4.69 -16.19
CA VAL A 281 -15.71 -5.52 -17.40
C VAL A 281 -15.68 -4.71 -18.70
N TYR A 282 -15.90 -3.41 -18.60
CA TYR A 282 -15.96 -2.51 -19.75
C TYR A 282 -15.59 -1.09 -19.36
N THR A 283 -14.81 -0.42 -20.20
CA THR A 283 -14.52 1.01 -20.09
C THR A 283 -14.54 1.62 -21.49
N LYS A 284 -15.30 2.71 -21.67
CA LYS A 284 -15.30 3.52 -22.89
C LYS A 284 -14.82 4.91 -22.56
N LEU A 285 -13.76 5.35 -23.23
CA LEU A 285 -13.22 6.69 -23.10
C LEU A 285 -13.86 7.67 -24.08
N GLY A 286 -13.82 8.95 -23.78
CA GLY A 286 -14.36 10.01 -24.61
C GLY A 286 -13.70 10.16 -26.00
N ASN A 287 -12.49 9.64 -26.16
CA ASN A 287 -11.80 9.57 -27.46
C ASN A 287 -12.27 8.39 -28.34
N GLY A 288 -13.28 7.63 -27.89
CA GLY A 288 -13.86 6.50 -28.62
C GLY A 288 -13.09 5.19 -28.46
N THR A 289 -12.05 5.13 -27.64
CA THR A 289 -11.40 3.85 -27.31
C THR A 289 -12.24 3.07 -26.30
N GLU A 290 -12.29 1.75 -26.46
CA GLU A 290 -13.04 0.85 -25.58
C GLU A 290 -12.12 -0.26 -25.06
N THR A 291 -12.21 -0.55 -23.79
CA THR A 291 -11.49 -1.66 -23.15
C THR A 291 -12.50 -2.64 -22.57
N THR A 292 -12.37 -3.90 -22.91
CA THR A 292 -13.12 -5.00 -22.27
C THR A 292 -12.20 -5.87 -21.45
N TYR A 293 -12.73 -6.40 -20.34
CA TYR A 293 -11.99 -7.26 -19.44
C TYR A 293 -12.79 -8.55 -19.24
N THR A 294 -12.11 -9.68 -19.27
CA THR A 294 -12.68 -10.96 -18.93
C THR A 294 -11.92 -11.60 -17.77
N TYR A 295 -12.68 -12.24 -16.91
CA TYR A 295 -12.15 -12.88 -15.71
C TYR A 295 -12.43 -14.38 -15.74
N ASP A 296 -11.52 -15.19 -15.19
CA ASP A 296 -11.80 -16.61 -15.01
C ASP A 296 -12.92 -16.81 -13.98
N LYS A 297 -13.79 -17.77 -14.24
CA LYS A 297 -14.98 -17.99 -13.41
C LYS A 297 -14.69 -18.65 -12.07
N GLN A 298 -13.49 -19.17 -11.84
CA GLN A 298 -13.16 -19.94 -10.66
C GLN A 298 -12.39 -19.13 -9.62
N ARG A 299 -11.48 -18.27 -10.09
CA ARG A 299 -10.59 -17.47 -9.24
C ARG A 299 -10.78 -15.97 -9.43
N GLU A 300 -11.62 -15.57 -10.39
CA GLU A 300 -11.91 -14.17 -10.72
C GLU A 300 -10.65 -13.36 -11.11
N ARG A 301 -9.64 -14.05 -11.66
CA ARG A 301 -8.41 -13.44 -12.15
C ARG A 301 -8.63 -12.89 -13.54
N LEU A 302 -7.98 -11.76 -13.86
CA LEU A 302 -8.04 -11.16 -15.18
C LEU A 302 -7.45 -12.13 -16.24
N GLN A 303 -8.29 -12.63 -17.13
CA GLN A 303 -7.89 -13.53 -18.20
C GLN A 303 -7.45 -12.80 -19.47
N GLU A 304 -8.23 -11.79 -19.86
CA GLU A 304 -7.97 -11.02 -21.07
C GLU A 304 -8.36 -9.56 -20.86
N MET A 305 -7.56 -8.68 -21.41
CA MET A 305 -7.85 -7.26 -21.59
C MET A 305 -7.73 -6.92 -23.06
N ASN A 306 -8.83 -6.48 -23.67
CA ASN A 306 -8.89 -6.13 -25.08
C ASN A 306 -9.19 -4.64 -25.25
N LEU A 307 -8.27 -3.89 -25.87
CA LEU A 307 -8.41 -2.48 -26.20
C LEU A 307 -8.72 -2.33 -27.69
N THR A 308 -9.79 -1.61 -28.01
CA THR A 308 -10.21 -1.31 -29.38
C THR A 308 -10.23 0.20 -29.63
N ALA A 309 -9.97 0.60 -30.87
CA ALA A 309 -10.20 1.94 -31.37
C ALA A 309 -10.98 1.86 -32.68
N ALA A 310 -12.08 2.60 -32.79
CA ALA A 310 -13.00 2.56 -33.94
C ALA A 310 -13.41 1.12 -34.35
N GLY A 311 -13.64 0.26 -33.36
CA GLY A 311 -14.02 -1.14 -33.56
C GLY A 311 -12.87 -2.09 -33.94
N THR A 312 -11.65 -1.58 -34.08
CA THR A 312 -10.48 -2.40 -34.41
C THR A 312 -9.67 -2.65 -33.12
N ALA A 313 -9.33 -3.92 -32.85
CA ALA A 313 -8.47 -4.26 -31.72
C ALA A 313 -7.05 -3.74 -31.97
N ILE A 314 -6.52 -2.98 -31.01
CA ILE A 314 -5.16 -2.42 -31.03
C ILE A 314 -4.23 -3.05 -30.00
N MET A 315 -4.80 -3.71 -28.98
CA MET A 315 -4.06 -4.49 -28.00
C MET A 315 -4.99 -5.55 -27.40
N THR A 316 -4.53 -6.80 -27.35
CA THR A 316 -5.24 -7.89 -26.67
C THR A 316 -4.26 -8.65 -25.79
N ASN A 317 -4.23 -8.29 -24.52
CA ASN A 317 -3.37 -8.94 -23.52
C ASN A 317 -4.10 -10.14 -22.92
N LYS A 318 -3.43 -11.30 -22.96
CA LYS A 318 -3.86 -12.53 -22.28
C LYS A 318 -2.92 -12.87 -21.17
N TYR A 319 -3.47 -13.23 -20.03
CA TYR A 319 -2.73 -13.47 -18.79
C TYR A 319 -2.73 -14.97 -18.46
N GLN A 320 -1.58 -15.47 -18.01
CA GLN A 320 -1.40 -16.83 -17.53
C GLN A 320 -0.96 -16.78 -16.08
N TYR A 321 -1.51 -17.68 -15.27
CA TYR A 321 -1.26 -17.75 -13.82
C TYR A 321 -0.83 -19.15 -13.40
N ASP A 322 -0.06 -19.21 -12.33
CA ASP A 322 0.17 -20.45 -11.61
C ASP A 322 -0.97 -20.74 -10.60
N ALA A 323 -0.84 -21.83 -9.87
CA ALA A 323 -1.84 -22.28 -8.89
C ALA A 323 -1.94 -21.37 -7.65
N VAL A 324 -1.03 -20.40 -7.46
CA VAL A 324 -0.98 -19.45 -6.34
C VAL A 324 -1.08 -17.99 -6.80
N ASP A 325 -1.65 -17.77 -8.01
CA ASP A 325 -1.96 -16.47 -8.59
C ASP A 325 -0.76 -15.62 -9.05
N ASN A 326 0.45 -16.17 -9.13
CA ASN A 326 1.54 -15.45 -9.78
C ASN A 326 1.32 -15.41 -11.29
N ILE A 327 1.56 -14.24 -11.90
CA ILE A 327 1.49 -14.09 -13.35
C ILE A 327 2.71 -14.78 -13.99
N LEU A 328 2.48 -15.86 -14.74
CA LEU A 328 3.51 -16.59 -15.47
C LEU A 328 3.85 -15.95 -16.81
N GLY A 329 2.92 -15.20 -17.39
CA GLY A 329 3.14 -14.54 -18.65
C GLY A 329 1.98 -13.65 -19.08
N ILE A 330 2.33 -12.64 -19.89
CA ILE A 330 1.38 -11.76 -20.58
C ILE A 330 1.70 -11.83 -22.07
N THR A 331 0.73 -12.13 -22.91
CA THR A 331 0.86 -12.15 -24.36
C THR A 331 -0.06 -11.12 -24.99
N ASN A 332 0.46 -10.28 -25.89
CA ASN A 332 -0.37 -9.44 -26.75
C ASN A 332 -0.70 -10.20 -28.04
N ALA A 333 -1.95 -10.70 -28.16
CA ALA A 333 -2.35 -11.59 -29.25
C ALA A 333 -2.40 -10.91 -30.65
N ILE A 334 -2.40 -9.58 -30.70
CA ILE A 334 -2.46 -8.82 -31.97
C ILE A 334 -1.14 -8.14 -32.33
N ASP A 335 -0.12 -8.22 -31.49
CA ASP A 335 1.19 -7.67 -31.82
C ASP A 335 1.88 -8.58 -32.86
N PRO A 336 2.10 -8.09 -34.10
CA PRO A 336 2.69 -8.90 -35.16
C PRO A 336 4.15 -9.31 -34.86
N THR A 337 4.82 -8.60 -33.97
CA THR A 337 6.20 -8.93 -33.54
C THR A 337 6.21 -10.08 -32.54
N GLN A 338 5.08 -10.39 -31.93
CA GLN A 338 4.88 -11.48 -30.96
C GLN A 338 4.18 -12.69 -31.59
N ALA A 339 3.59 -12.52 -32.77
CA ALA A 339 2.95 -13.57 -33.52
C ALA A 339 3.99 -14.37 -34.31
N ASP A 340 4.78 -15.19 -33.64
CA ASP A 340 5.49 -16.25 -34.34
C ASP A 340 4.50 -17.35 -34.70
N LYS A 341 4.13 -17.38 -35.98
CA LYS A 341 3.12 -18.28 -36.54
C LYS A 341 3.49 -19.77 -36.42
N ASN A 342 4.73 -20.06 -36.09
CA ASN A 342 5.28 -21.43 -36.08
C ASN A 342 5.74 -21.90 -34.68
N ASN A 343 5.76 -21.02 -33.71
CA ASN A 343 6.15 -21.38 -32.34
C ASN A 343 5.07 -20.91 -31.36
N ASN A 344 4.59 -21.81 -30.51
CA ASN A 344 3.65 -21.53 -29.41
C ASN A 344 4.19 -20.51 -28.37
N SER A 345 5.24 -19.80 -28.65
CA SER A 345 5.81 -18.79 -27.78
C SER A 345 5.46 -17.38 -28.22
N ASN A 346 4.19 -17.05 -28.21
CA ASN A 346 3.73 -15.64 -28.23
C ASN A 346 4.06 -14.98 -26.88
N LYS A 347 5.27 -15.21 -26.38
CA LYS A 347 5.77 -14.55 -25.19
C LYS A 347 6.18 -13.15 -25.58
N ALA A 348 5.62 -12.16 -24.89
CA ALA A 348 5.98 -10.78 -25.08
C ALA A 348 7.49 -10.59 -25.01
N LYS A 349 8.13 -10.40 -26.15
CA LYS A 349 9.51 -9.94 -26.26
C LYS A 349 9.61 -8.43 -26.10
N LEU A 350 8.74 -7.84 -25.31
CA LEU A 350 8.89 -6.46 -24.87
C LEU A 350 10.00 -6.44 -23.83
N GLY A 351 11.21 -6.06 -24.30
CA GLY A 351 12.27 -5.59 -23.43
C GLY A 351 12.48 -6.33 -22.12
N GLY A 352 12.47 -7.65 -22.11
CA GLY A 352 12.94 -8.46 -20.99
C GLY A 352 12.10 -8.45 -19.70
N ALA A 353 10.89 -7.93 -19.69
CA ALA A 353 10.35 -7.51 -18.41
C ALA A 353 9.34 -8.43 -17.72
N PHE A 354 8.72 -9.44 -18.33
CA PHE A 354 7.60 -10.14 -17.66
C PHE A 354 7.59 -11.66 -17.81
N ASN A 355 8.72 -12.30 -17.90
CA ASN A 355 8.83 -13.72 -17.69
C ASN A 355 9.39 -13.96 -16.29
N HIS A 356 8.55 -14.23 -15.31
CA HIS A 356 8.97 -14.88 -14.07
C HIS A 356 9.07 -16.39 -14.36
N THR A 357 10.29 -16.86 -14.50
CA THR A 357 10.62 -18.29 -14.39
C THR A 357 10.88 -18.62 -12.92
#